data_c86f543f2081bdab5dbb7afadce4fbb8
#
_entry.id   c86f543f2081bdab5dbb7afadce4fbb8
#
_cell.length_a   1.000
_cell.length_b   1.000
_cell.length_c   1.000
_cell.angle_alpha   90.00
_cell.angle_beta   90.00
_cell.angle_gamma   90.00
#
_symmetry.space_group_name_H-M   'P 1'
#
loop_
_entity.id
_entity.type
_entity.pdbx_description
1 polymer ?
#
loop_
_entity_poly.entity_id
_entity_poly.type
_entity_poly.pdbx_seq_one_letter_code
_entity_poly.pdbx_strand_id
1 'polypeptide(L)'
;MKKGLIVILLLVTSMIAAVIIPRQQPKDAEEVDTTGEEDVSAPTTTEETTTEETPPEETGKTLRGVNLSPRSFEWQDFADFFEKAQQAGGILTWAGDWWGLVDEEGAVHVVTKLALHYELEPVIIAAYFDQATGELARPLNETTRRQYVEGAVAYVEAYEPRYIGFGIEINSFKMKSPDEYEEFVGFFREIYPLLKEASPDTKVFTVFQLERMKGLHGGLFGGTNDEGLSQWGLLDDFPDADALAFTTYPCLVFKDPSEMPEDYYGEIRSHTSKEVLITESGWFREGPEGWESDVEEQASFIHALFDLTEGLEPPLLIWSFLYDPDAQIPFDTMGLLNADEAHTRAWEAWTGS
;
A
#
# COMPACT_ATOMS: atom_id res chain seq x y z
N MET A 1 -3.17 -35.00 18.83
CA MET A 1 -2.73 -33.63 19.00
C MET A 1 -2.19 -33.15 17.65
N LYS A 2 -3.04 -32.67 16.76
CA LYS A 2 -2.70 -32.03 15.46
C LYS A 2 -3.92 -31.20 15.03
N LYS A 3 -4.13 -30.07 15.66
CA LYS A 3 -5.14 -29.06 15.27
C LYS A 3 -4.68 -27.71 15.80
N GLY A 4 -3.66 -27.11 15.20
CA GLY A 4 -3.15 -25.84 15.68
C GLY A 4 -2.33 -25.03 14.67
N LEU A 5 -2.21 -25.47 13.43
CA LEU A 5 -1.25 -24.82 12.50
C LEU A 5 -1.87 -24.24 11.22
N ILE A 6 -3.19 -24.09 11.14
CA ILE A 6 -3.85 -23.67 9.87
C ILE A 6 -4.36 -22.21 9.92
N VAL A 7 -4.21 -21.51 11.03
CA VAL A 7 -4.85 -20.17 11.23
C VAL A 7 -3.88 -18.99 11.00
N ILE A 8 -2.60 -19.22 10.78
CA ILE A 8 -1.57 -18.15 10.81
C ILE A 8 -1.57 -17.24 9.57
N LEU A 9 -2.16 -17.63 8.46
CA LEU A 9 -2.06 -16.88 7.19
C LEU A 9 -3.18 -15.83 6.97
N LEU A 10 -4.04 -15.60 7.94
CA LEU A 10 -5.35 -15.00 7.69
C LEU A 10 -5.53 -13.56 8.18
N LEU A 11 -4.52 -12.88 8.73
CA LEU A 11 -4.78 -11.66 9.51
C LEU A 11 -3.97 -10.41 9.18
N VAL A 12 -3.01 -10.45 8.27
CA VAL A 12 -2.22 -9.22 7.95
C VAL A 12 -3.06 -8.16 7.25
N THR A 13 -4.09 -8.57 6.55
CA THR A 13 -4.87 -7.68 5.69
C THR A 13 -6.18 -7.18 6.31
N SER A 14 -6.65 -7.78 7.40
CA SER A 14 -7.85 -7.31 8.09
C SER A 14 -7.63 -6.10 8.99
N MET A 15 -6.40 -5.76 9.35
CA MET A 15 -6.12 -4.64 10.27
C MET A 15 -6.12 -3.26 9.60
N ILE A 16 -5.99 -3.19 8.28
CA ILE A 16 -6.01 -1.91 7.56
C ILE A 16 -7.43 -1.44 7.23
N ALA A 17 -8.43 -2.32 7.33
CA ALA A 17 -9.79 -2.07 6.84
C ALA A 17 -10.75 -1.32 7.79
N ALA A 18 -10.33 -0.92 8.99
CA ALA A 18 -11.25 -0.31 9.96
C ALA A 18 -10.81 1.05 10.49
N VAL A 19 -10.60 2.03 9.61
CA VAL A 19 -10.62 3.44 10.07
C VAL A 19 -12.07 3.90 10.18
N ILE A 20 -12.74 3.53 11.27
CA ILE A 20 -13.98 4.19 11.68
C ILE A 20 -13.56 5.40 12.53
N ILE A 21 -13.42 6.56 11.91
CA ILE A 21 -13.34 7.82 12.65
C ILE A 21 -14.72 8.04 13.30
N PRO A 22 -14.83 8.11 14.64
CA PRO A 22 -16.11 8.37 15.27
C PRO A 22 -16.62 9.76 14.84
N ARG A 23 -17.79 9.82 14.23
CA ARG A 23 -18.49 11.07 13.94
C ARG A 23 -18.69 11.83 15.26
N GLN A 24 -17.94 12.92 15.47
CA GLN A 24 -18.33 13.92 16.44
C GLN A 24 -19.54 14.68 15.87
N GLN A 25 -20.67 14.57 16.51
CA GLN A 25 -21.82 15.42 16.22
C GLN A 25 -21.45 16.89 16.49
N PRO A 26 -21.75 17.82 15.59
CA PRO A 26 -21.54 19.24 15.85
C PRO A 26 -22.43 19.67 17.03
N LYS A 27 -21.80 20.23 18.04
CA LYS A 27 -22.50 20.99 19.08
C LYS A 27 -23.06 22.28 18.46
N ASP A 28 -24.26 22.57 18.77
CA ASP A 28 -25.07 23.72 18.38
C ASP A 28 -24.20 25.00 18.28
N ALA A 29 -24.15 25.61 17.08
CA ALA A 29 -23.56 26.93 16.88
C ALA A 29 -24.57 27.99 17.29
N GLU A 30 -24.23 28.79 18.29
CA GLU A 30 -24.90 30.03 18.60
C GLU A 30 -24.78 31.03 17.46
N GLU A 31 -25.91 31.57 17.05
CA GLU A 31 -26.04 32.66 16.09
C GLU A 31 -25.36 33.91 16.64
N VAL A 32 -24.31 34.41 15.95
CA VAL A 32 -23.75 35.76 16.17
C VAL A 32 -24.10 36.65 14.96
N ASP A 33 -25.01 37.53 15.19
CA ASP A 33 -25.40 38.67 14.34
C ASP A 33 -24.23 39.70 14.28
N THR A 34 -23.68 39.98 13.10
CA THR A 34 -22.86 41.18 12.86
C THR A 34 -23.15 41.75 11.49
N THR A 35 -23.99 42.76 11.48
CA THR A 35 -24.08 43.78 10.46
C THR A 35 -22.86 44.71 10.57
N GLY A 36 -22.12 44.90 9.47
CA GLY A 36 -21.04 45.90 9.38
C GLY A 36 -20.46 45.96 7.98
N GLU A 37 -21.06 46.76 7.11
CA GLU A 37 -20.47 47.15 5.83
C GLU A 37 -19.26 48.10 6.07
N GLU A 38 -18.09 47.78 5.56
CA GLU A 38 -17.05 48.75 5.25
C GLU A 38 -16.43 48.50 3.88
N ASP A 39 -16.58 49.48 3.06
CA ASP A 39 -16.10 49.68 1.70
C ASP A 39 -14.58 49.92 1.73
N VAL A 40 -13.74 49.05 1.10
CA VAL A 40 -12.33 49.34 0.86
C VAL A 40 -11.96 48.98 -0.56
N SER A 41 -11.66 50.01 -1.33
CA SER A 41 -11.17 49.98 -2.70
C SER A 41 -9.88 49.17 -2.89
N ALA A 42 -9.86 48.39 -3.98
CA ALA A 42 -8.74 47.56 -4.43
C ALA A 42 -7.59 48.40 -5.03
N PRO A 43 -6.32 48.02 -4.79
CA PRO A 43 -5.21 48.47 -5.64
C PRO A 43 -4.98 47.46 -6.77
N THR A 44 -4.85 47.96 -7.97
CA THR A 44 -4.45 47.29 -9.19
C THR A 44 -3.01 46.77 -9.05
N THR A 45 -2.81 45.49 -9.02
CA THR A 45 -1.49 44.84 -9.08
C THR A 45 -1.28 44.25 -10.46
N THR A 46 -0.21 44.67 -11.09
CA THR A 46 0.31 44.24 -12.38
C THR A 46 0.72 42.74 -12.25
N GLU A 47 0.14 41.87 -13.04
CA GLU A 47 0.55 40.46 -13.17
C GLU A 47 1.93 40.40 -13.84
N GLU A 48 2.97 40.10 -13.08
CA GLU A 48 4.19 39.52 -13.60
C GLU A 48 3.97 37.99 -13.73
N THR A 49 3.85 37.53 -14.96
CA THR A 49 3.81 36.10 -15.31
C THR A 49 5.18 35.50 -15.03
N THR A 50 5.39 34.98 -13.83
CA THR A 50 6.51 34.10 -13.52
C THR A 50 6.14 32.74 -14.04
N THR A 51 6.76 32.28 -15.11
CA THR A 51 6.75 30.89 -15.55
C THR A 51 7.50 30.10 -14.47
N GLU A 52 6.79 29.43 -13.58
CA GLU A 52 7.37 28.40 -12.73
C GLU A 52 7.87 27.26 -13.64
N GLU A 53 9.19 27.19 -13.81
CA GLU A 53 9.83 26.00 -14.36
C GLU A 53 9.57 24.85 -13.37
N THR A 54 8.75 23.90 -13.75
CA THR A 54 8.61 22.61 -13.07
C THR A 54 10.02 22.01 -12.93
N PRO A 55 10.46 21.62 -11.72
CA PRO A 55 11.75 20.97 -11.55
C PRO A 55 11.80 19.72 -12.45
N PRO A 56 12.94 19.43 -13.10
CA PRO A 56 13.07 18.21 -13.90
C PRO A 56 12.77 17.01 -13.01
N GLU A 57 11.84 16.18 -13.46
CA GLU A 57 11.57 14.87 -12.89
C GLU A 57 12.89 14.11 -12.73
N GLU A 58 13.32 13.80 -11.51
CA GLU A 58 14.44 12.88 -11.26
C GLU A 58 14.00 11.47 -11.68
N THR A 59 14.00 11.22 -13.00
CA THR A 59 13.76 9.89 -13.55
C THR A 59 14.94 9.00 -13.18
N GLY A 60 14.69 8.00 -12.35
CA GLY A 60 15.69 6.93 -12.07
C GLY A 60 15.97 6.64 -10.59
N LYS A 61 15.38 7.33 -9.64
CA LYS A 61 15.59 7.03 -8.21
C LYS A 61 14.38 6.29 -7.62
N THR A 62 14.63 5.12 -7.03
CA THR A 62 13.62 4.41 -6.24
C THR A 62 13.16 5.27 -5.07
N LEU A 63 11.88 5.60 -5.03
CA LEU A 63 11.25 6.26 -3.90
C LEU A 63 10.91 5.22 -2.83
N ARG A 64 11.32 5.48 -1.59
CA ARG A 64 11.05 4.63 -0.44
C ARG A 64 9.96 5.24 0.43
N GLY A 65 9.27 4.41 1.17
CA GLY A 65 8.24 4.84 2.11
C GLY A 65 7.68 3.72 2.95
N VAL A 66 6.56 3.99 3.60
CA VAL A 66 5.90 3.06 4.51
C VAL A 66 4.40 3.01 4.23
N ASN A 67 3.74 1.93 4.63
CA ASN A 67 2.28 1.89 4.67
C ASN A 67 1.76 2.63 5.91
N LEU A 68 0.52 3.13 5.81
CA LEU A 68 -0.17 3.78 6.92
C LEU A 68 -0.35 2.77 8.07
N SER A 69 0.47 2.90 9.09
CA SER A 69 0.51 2.01 10.25
C SER A 69 0.79 2.81 11.54
N PRO A 70 -0.08 3.79 11.91
CA PRO A 70 0.07 4.53 13.16
C PRO A 70 -0.11 3.61 14.36
N ARG A 71 0.43 3.98 15.51
CA ARG A 71 0.27 3.23 16.79
C ARG A 71 -1.19 3.19 17.23
N SER A 72 -1.93 4.26 16.99
CA SER A 72 -3.37 4.34 17.13
C SER A 72 -3.96 5.42 16.20
N PHE A 73 -5.30 5.49 16.11
CA PHE A 73 -6.00 6.54 15.37
C PHE A 73 -6.39 7.74 16.25
N GLU A 74 -5.86 7.83 17.46
CA GLU A 74 -5.91 9.06 18.25
C GLU A 74 -5.09 10.13 17.54
N TRP A 75 -5.55 11.38 17.59
CA TRP A 75 -4.97 12.48 16.78
C TRP A 75 -3.45 12.63 16.95
N GLN A 76 -2.94 12.49 18.17
CA GLN A 76 -1.50 12.65 18.45
C GLN A 76 -0.69 11.55 17.77
N ASP A 77 -1.05 10.27 17.98
CA ASP A 77 -0.37 9.13 17.37
C ASP A 77 -0.43 9.17 15.85
N PHE A 78 -1.55 9.69 15.33
CA PHE A 78 -1.75 9.83 13.90
C PHE A 78 -0.86 10.94 13.31
N ALA A 79 -0.74 12.10 13.98
CA ALA A 79 0.15 13.18 13.57
C ALA A 79 1.63 12.77 13.67
N ASP A 80 2.03 12.17 14.80
CA ASP A 80 3.39 11.66 15.03
C ASP A 80 3.80 10.63 13.97
N PHE A 81 2.85 9.83 13.50
CA PHE A 81 3.08 8.87 12.42
C PHE A 81 3.54 9.58 11.14
N PHE A 82 2.86 10.66 10.69
CA PHE A 82 3.23 11.37 9.46
C PHE A 82 4.60 12.05 9.59
N GLU A 83 4.90 12.67 10.73
CA GLU A 83 6.21 13.26 11.00
C GLU A 83 7.34 12.21 10.93
N LYS A 84 7.06 10.99 11.39
CA LYS A 84 8.04 9.90 11.40
C LYS A 84 8.13 9.22 10.02
N ALA A 85 7.00 9.05 9.33
CA ALA A 85 6.95 8.49 7.97
C ALA A 85 7.77 9.33 6.99
N GLN A 86 7.76 10.68 7.12
CA GLN A 86 8.58 11.58 6.32
C GLN A 86 10.10 11.31 6.48
N GLN A 87 10.53 10.85 7.65
CA GLN A 87 11.92 10.46 7.89
C GLN A 87 12.25 9.08 7.29
N ALA A 88 11.25 8.21 7.12
CA ALA A 88 11.41 6.90 6.51
C ALA A 88 11.46 6.95 4.97
N GLY A 89 10.93 8.01 4.36
CA GLY A 89 10.95 8.19 2.91
C GLY A 89 9.95 9.22 2.40
N GLY A 90 9.77 9.28 1.08
CA GLY A 90 8.90 10.26 0.42
C GLY A 90 7.50 9.71 0.04
N ILE A 91 7.19 8.45 0.35
CA ILE A 91 5.93 7.80 -0.03
C ILE A 91 5.15 7.38 1.21
N LEU A 92 3.85 7.57 1.15
CA LEU A 92 2.89 6.98 2.06
C LEU A 92 1.86 6.16 1.29
N THR A 93 1.76 4.86 1.59
CA THR A 93 0.75 4.00 1.00
C THR A 93 -0.43 3.83 1.96
N TRP A 94 -1.64 4.03 1.45
CA TRP A 94 -2.88 3.60 2.08
C TRP A 94 -3.43 2.40 1.30
N ALA A 95 -3.72 1.33 2.00
CA ALA A 95 -4.37 0.15 1.43
C ALA A 95 -5.64 -0.17 2.24
N GLY A 96 -6.78 -0.36 1.57
CA GLY A 96 -8.02 -0.62 2.29
C GLY A 96 -9.27 -0.75 1.41
N ASP A 97 -10.43 -0.64 2.08
CA ASP A 97 -11.73 -0.81 1.44
C ASP A 97 -11.98 0.29 0.39
N TRP A 98 -12.31 -0.10 -0.85
CA TRP A 98 -12.63 0.81 -1.95
C TRP A 98 -13.73 1.82 -1.61
N TRP A 99 -14.60 1.48 -0.66
CA TRP A 99 -15.60 2.42 -0.16
C TRP A 99 -15.00 3.72 0.41
N GLY A 100 -13.75 3.68 0.82
CA GLY A 100 -13.01 4.89 1.23
C GLY A 100 -12.86 5.94 0.13
N LEU A 101 -12.90 5.54 -1.14
CA LEU A 101 -12.92 6.47 -2.29
C LEU A 101 -14.31 7.03 -2.58
N VAL A 102 -15.37 6.32 -2.17
CA VAL A 102 -16.79 6.72 -2.39
C VAL A 102 -17.22 7.81 -1.40
N ASP A 103 -16.69 7.80 -0.20
CA ASP A 103 -16.99 8.78 0.85
C ASP A 103 -15.99 9.95 0.75
N GLU A 104 -16.42 11.09 0.24
CA GLU A 104 -15.59 12.30 0.09
C GLU A 104 -15.00 12.84 1.41
N GLU A 105 -15.60 12.51 2.54
CA GLU A 105 -15.09 12.77 3.89
C GLU A 105 -14.36 11.55 4.48
N GLY A 106 -14.19 10.50 3.69
CA GLY A 106 -13.60 9.23 4.11
C GLY A 106 -12.12 9.31 4.44
N ALA A 107 -11.64 8.27 5.10
CA ALA A 107 -10.27 8.18 5.58
C ALA A 107 -9.22 8.38 4.48
N VAL A 108 -9.48 7.90 3.26
CA VAL A 108 -8.57 8.05 2.09
C VAL A 108 -8.29 9.53 1.81
N HIS A 109 -9.33 10.38 1.78
CA HIS A 109 -9.19 11.81 1.50
C HIS A 109 -8.45 12.54 2.64
N VAL A 110 -8.67 12.13 3.89
CA VAL A 110 -7.94 12.68 5.05
C VAL A 110 -6.47 12.29 4.98
N VAL A 111 -6.18 11.01 4.72
CA VAL A 111 -4.81 10.50 4.60
C VAL A 111 -4.07 11.17 3.45
N THR A 112 -4.72 11.32 2.28
CA THR A 112 -4.13 12.01 1.12
C THR A 112 -3.76 13.45 1.44
N LYS A 113 -4.68 14.21 2.06
CA LYS A 113 -4.42 15.61 2.44
C LYS A 113 -3.29 15.74 3.46
N LEU A 114 -3.22 14.82 4.44
CA LEU A 114 -2.14 14.80 5.41
C LEU A 114 -0.81 14.38 4.76
N ALA A 115 -0.80 13.36 3.92
CA ALA A 115 0.41 12.97 3.19
C ALA A 115 0.99 14.16 2.42
N LEU A 116 0.18 14.85 1.63
CA LEU A 116 0.60 16.06 0.89
C LEU A 116 1.06 17.20 1.82
N HIS A 117 0.42 17.37 2.99
CA HIS A 117 0.84 18.37 3.98
C HIS A 117 2.23 18.08 4.54
N TYR A 118 2.57 16.81 4.71
CA TYR A 118 3.89 16.34 5.18
C TYR A 118 4.86 16.07 4.03
N GLU A 119 4.59 16.56 2.82
CA GLU A 119 5.43 16.38 1.63
C GLU A 119 5.68 14.89 1.27
N LEU A 120 4.71 14.02 1.61
CA LEU A 120 4.70 12.61 1.24
C LEU A 120 3.82 12.43 0.01
N GLU A 121 4.29 11.64 -0.96
CA GLU A 121 3.48 11.25 -2.10
C GLU A 121 2.50 10.13 -1.70
N PRO A 122 1.17 10.34 -1.82
CA PRO A 122 0.19 9.33 -1.47
C PRO A 122 0.07 8.27 -2.58
N VAL A 123 0.12 7.00 -2.19
CA VAL A 123 -0.23 5.85 -3.04
C VAL A 123 -1.43 5.16 -2.44
N ILE A 124 -2.52 5.08 -3.19
CA ILE A 124 -3.77 4.48 -2.71
C ILE A 124 -3.98 3.14 -3.39
N ILE A 125 -4.27 2.11 -2.58
CA ILE A 125 -4.59 0.76 -3.05
C ILE A 125 -5.95 0.36 -2.51
N ALA A 126 -6.96 0.32 -3.37
CA ALA A 126 -8.33 0.04 -3.00
C ALA A 126 -8.73 -1.39 -3.33
N ALA A 127 -9.34 -2.11 -2.38
CA ALA A 127 -9.90 -3.44 -2.57
C ALA A 127 -11.36 -3.49 -2.11
N TYR A 128 -12.14 -4.39 -2.66
CA TYR A 128 -13.54 -4.61 -2.24
C TYR A 128 -13.78 -6.04 -1.76
N PHE A 129 -12.71 -6.75 -1.48
CA PHE A 129 -12.73 -8.12 -0.96
C PHE A 129 -11.74 -8.28 0.20
N ASP A 130 -12.02 -9.22 1.06
CA ASP A 130 -11.13 -9.65 2.13
C ASP A 130 -10.10 -10.64 1.58
N GLN A 131 -8.83 -10.33 1.72
CA GLN A 131 -7.74 -11.18 1.20
C GLN A 131 -7.65 -12.52 1.93
N ALA A 132 -8.02 -12.53 3.21
CA ALA A 132 -7.93 -13.72 4.04
C ALA A 132 -9.00 -14.75 3.68
N THR A 133 -10.22 -14.31 3.38
CA THR A 133 -11.36 -15.18 3.12
C THR A 133 -11.71 -15.27 1.63
N GLY A 134 -11.41 -14.24 0.85
CA GLY A 134 -11.89 -14.06 -0.53
C GLY A 134 -13.35 -13.61 -0.58
N GLU A 135 -13.94 -13.21 0.55
CA GLU A 135 -15.31 -12.70 0.60
C GLU A 135 -15.36 -11.24 0.14
N LEU A 136 -16.39 -10.88 -0.61
CA LEU A 136 -16.61 -9.50 -1.01
C LEU A 136 -17.05 -8.66 0.19
N ALA A 137 -16.46 -7.48 0.38
CA ALA A 137 -16.89 -6.52 1.39
C ALA A 137 -18.34 -6.05 1.14
N ARG A 138 -18.76 -6.02 -0.12
CA ARG A 138 -20.11 -5.71 -0.59
C ARG A 138 -20.39 -6.44 -1.89
N PRO A 139 -21.67 -6.81 -2.16
CA PRO A 139 -22.03 -7.39 -3.46
C PRO A 139 -21.65 -6.45 -4.60
N LEU A 140 -20.92 -6.95 -5.59
CA LEU A 140 -20.48 -6.18 -6.77
C LEU A 140 -21.61 -6.10 -7.81
N ASN A 141 -22.75 -5.52 -7.42
CA ASN A 141 -23.88 -5.26 -8.31
C ASN A 141 -23.70 -3.93 -9.07
N GLU A 142 -24.59 -3.65 -10.02
CA GLU A 142 -24.52 -2.45 -10.87
C GLU A 142 -24.44 -1.14 -10.04
N THR A 143 -25.16 -1.04 -8.94
CA THR A 143 -25.11 0.15 -8.07
C THR A 143 -23.75 0.30 -7.40
N THR A 144 -23.23 -0.78 -6.82
CA THR A 144 -21.91 -0.76 -6.15
C THR A 144 -20.79 -0.49 -7.15
N ARG A 145 -20.81 -1.14 -8.34
CA ARG A 145 -19.83 -0.87 -9.41
C ARG A 145 -19.83 0.60 -9.79
N ARG A 146 -21.00 1.18 -10.03
CA ARG A 146 -21.12 2.60 -10.38
C ARG A 146 -20.53 3.49 -9.30
N GLN A 147 -20.87 3.26 -8.03
CA GLN A 147 -20.33 4.05 -6.91
C GLN A 147 -18.81 3.93 -6.80
N TYR A 148 -18.25 2.73 -6.98
CA TYR A 148 -16.81 2.52 -6.99
C TYR A 148 -16.12 3.28 -8.13
N VAL A 149 -16.71 3.25 -9.34
CA VAL A 149 -16.20 4.02 -10.49
C VAL A 149 -16.26 5.52 -10.21
N GLU A 150 -17.44 6.04 -9.82
CA GLU A 150 -17.64 7.46 -9.51
C GLU A 150 -16.67 7.95 -8.45
N GLY A 151 -16.49 7.19 -7.35
CA GLY A 151 -15.56 7.56 -6.28
C GLY A 151 -14.09 7.55 -6.73
N ALA A 152 -13.67 6.54 -7.48
CA ALA A 152 -12.29 6.46 -7.97
C ALA A 152 -11.97 7.54 -9.00
N VAL A 153 -12.91 7.84 -9.93
CA VAL A 153 -12.75 8.92 -10.91
C VAL A 153 -12.68 10.26 -10.19
N ALA A 154 -13.62 10.55 -9.26
CA ALA A 154 -13.60 11.79 -8.49
C ALA A 154 -12.29 11.97 -7.68
N TYR A 155 -11.75 10.87 -7.15
CA TYR A 155 -10.48 10.91 -6.42
C TYR A 155 -9.31 11.30 -7.36
N VAL A 156 -9.17 10.65 -8.51
CA VAL A 156 -8.07 10.97 -9.43
C VAL A 156 -8.21 12.35 -10.06
N GLU A 157 -9.42 12.84 -10.32
CA GLU A 157 -9.67 14.22 -10.76
C GLU A 157 -9.27 15.25 -9.70
N ALA A 158 -9.49 14.94 -8.42
CA ALA A 158 -9.23 15.89 -7.32
C ALA A 158 -7.76 15.97 -6.92
N TYR A 159 -7.02 14.85 -7.01
CA TYR A 159 -5.67 14.74 -6.46
C TYR A 159 -4.59 14.44 -7.49
N GLU A 160 -4.96 14.03 -8.70
CA GLU A 160 -4.02 13.64 -9.79
C GLU A 160 -2.85 12.77 -9.26
N PRO A 161 -3.13 11.67 -8.50
CA PRO A 161 -2.09 10.90 -7.85
C PRO A 161 -1.18 10.27 -8.90
N ARG A 162 0.11 10.18 -8.60
CA ARG A 162 1.05 9.50 -9.50
C ARG A 162 0.71 8.02 -9.68
N TYR A 163 0.21 7.37 -8.61
CA TYR A 163 -0.12 5.95 -8.58
C TYR A 163 -1.45 5.69 -7.88
N ILE A 164 -2.30 4.87 -8.49
CA ILE A 164 -3.50 4.31 -7.86
C ILE A 164 -3.59 2.81 -8.17
N GLY A 165 -3.82 2.00 -7.16
CA GLY A 165 -3.91 0.55 -7.26
C GLY A 165 -5.30 0.03 -6.93
N PHE A 166 -5.67 -1.09 -7.58
CA PHE A 166 -6.92 -1.79 -7.32
C PHE A 166 -6.66 -3.28 -7.12
N GLY A 167 -7.22 -3.81 -6.02
CA GLY A 167 -6.99 -5.19 -5.59
C GLY A 167 -5.64 -5.37 -4.91
N ILE A 168 -5.64 -6.07 -3.80
CA ILE A 168 -4.44 -6.39 -3.02
C ILE A 168 -4.31 -7.91 -2.99
N GLU A 169 -3.13 -8.44 -3.40
CA GLU A 169 -2.83 -9.87 -3.47
C GLU A 169 -3.90 -10.67 -4.26
N ILE A 170 -4.27 -10.15 -5.43
CA ILE A 170 -5.36 -10.70 -6.24
C ILE A 170 -5.16 -12.15 -6.68
N ASN A 171 -3.92 -12.63 -6.73
CA ASN A 171 -3.62 -14.03 -6.96
C ASN A 171 -4.03 -14.91 -5.76
N SER A 172 -3.98 -14.41 -4.54
CA SER A 172 -4.58 -15.07 -3.36
C SER A 172 -6.10 -15.06 -3.43
N PHE A 173 -6.70 -13.98 -3.92
CA PHE A 173 -8.13 -13.88 -4.19
C PHE A 173 -8.59 -14.91 -5.23
N LYS A 174 -7.88 -15.06 -6.36
CA LYS A 174 -8.17 -16.10 -7.37
C LYS A 174 -8.19 -17.50 -6.78
N MET A 175 -7.28 -17.81 -5.87
CA MET A 175 -7.23 -19.15 -5.25
C MET A 175 -8.46 -19.44 -4.38
N LYS A 176 -9.08 -18.41 -3.79
CA LYS A 176 -10.21 -18.55 -2.86
C LYS A 176 -11.55 -18.38 -3.54
N SER A 177 -11.65 -17.45 -4.47
CA SER A 177 -12.88 -17.05 -5.14
C SER A 177 -12.61 -16.83 -6.63
N PRO A 178 -12.38 -17.89 -7.42
CA PRO A 178 -11.99 -17.76 -8.82
C PRO A 178 -13.03 -17.04 -9.69
N ASP A 179 -14.32 -17.25 -9.45
CA ASP A 179 -15.39 -16.59 -10.19
C ASP A 179 -15.40 -15.08 -9.92
N GLU A 180 -15.24 -14.67 -8.67
CA GLU A 180 -15.15 -13.26 -8.25
C GLU A 180 -13.86 -12.60 -8.75
N TYR A 181 -12.78 -13.36 -8.91
CA TYR A 181 -11.56 -12.87 -9.54
C TYR A 181 -11.79 -12.51 -11.02
N GLU A 182 -12.50 -13.34 -11.78
CA GLU A 182 -12.83 -13.03 -13.17
C GLU A 182 -13.73 -11.76 -13.28
N GLU A 183 -14.65 -11.59 -12.33
CA GLU A 183 -15.42 -10.35 -12.20
C GLU A 183 -14.52 -9.14 -11.91
N PHE A 184 -13.51 -9.29 -11.02
CA PHE A 184 -12.54 -8.25 -10.74
C PHE A 184 -11.72 -7.86 -11.98
N VAL A 185 -11.24 -8.84 -12.74
CA VAL A 185 -10.49 -8.60 -13.98
C VAL A 185 -11.35 -7.82 -14.97
N GLY A 186 -12.61 -8.21 -15.14
CA GLY A 186 -13.57 -7.49 -15.98
C GLY A 186 -13.78 -6.04 -15.50
N PHE A 187 -13.92 -5.86 -14.21
CA PHE A 187 -14.14 -4.54 -13.61
C PHE A 187 -12.90 -3.62 -13.70
N PHE A 188 -11.70 -4.19 -13.55
CA PHE A 188 -10.45 -3.44 -13.75
C PHE A 188 -10.36 -2.89 -15.19
N ARG A 189 -10.71 -3.72 -16.19
CA ARG A 189 -10.73 -3.28 -17.61
C ARG A 189 -11.79 -2.22 -17.90
N GLU A 190 -12.90 -2.24 -17.14
CA GLU A 190 -13.97 -1.24 -17.25
C GLU A 190 -13.51 0.12 -16.68
N ILE A 191 -12.89 0.12 -15.50
CA ILE A 191 -12.52 1.37 -14.81
C ILE A 191 -11.25 2.02 -15.38
N TYR A 192 -10.29 1.24 -15.85
CA TYR A 192 -9.00 1.74 -16.33
C TYR A 192 -9.11 2.90 -17.33
N PRO A 193 -9.87 2.80 -18.45
CA PRO A 193 -9.98 3.89 -19.40
C PRO A 193 -10.63 5.14 -18.81
N LEU A 194 -11.54 5.01 -17.86
CA LEU A 194 -12.20 6.14 -17.20
C LEU A 194 -11.21 6.92 -16.30
N LEU A 195 -10.33 6.20 -15.62
CA LEU A 195 -9.27 6.84 -14.82
C LEU A 195 -8.26 7.54 -15.70
N LYS A 196 -7.89 6.93 -16.84
CA LYS A 196 -6.96 7.56 -17.81
C LYS A 196 -7.57 8.77 -18.52
N GLU A 197 -8.90 8.84 -18.68
CA GLU A 197 -9.61 10.02 -19.18
C GLU A 197 -9.59 11.15 -18.13
N ALA A 198 -9.79 10.80 -16.84
CA ALA A 198 -9.84 11.75 -15.72
C ALA A 198 -8.43 12.28 -15.37
N SER A 199 -7.42 11.44 -15.38
CA SER A 199 -6.02 11.80 -15.07
C SER A 199 -5.07 10.95 -15.93
N PRO A 200 -4.67 11.44 -17.13
CA PRO A 200 -3.84 10.69 -18.07
C PRO A 200 -2.48 10.25 -17.54
N ASP A 201 -1.89 11.03 -16.63
CA ASP A 201 -0.56 10.79 -16.07
C ASP A 201 -0.59 9.85 -14.86
N THR A 202 -1.75 9.66 -14.22
CA THR A 202 -1.92 8.69 -13.13
C THR A 202 -1.66 7.27 -13.63
N LYS A 203 -0.72 6.57 -12.99
CA LYS A 203 -0.43 5.16 -13.28
C LYS A 203 -1.35 4.25 -12.48
N VAL A 204 -2.10 3.42 -13.21
CA VAL A 204 -3.07 2.47 -12.65
C VAL A 204 -2.46 1.09 -12.58
N PHE A 205 -2.52 0.43 -11.42
CA PHE A 205 -1.89 -0.87 -11.18
C PHE A 205 -2.78 -1.83 -10.38
N THR A 206 -2.36 -3.10 -10.29
CA THR A 206 -2.90 -4.10 -9.37
C THR A 206 -1.77 -4.82 -8.64
N VAL A 207 -2.08 -5.50 -7.52
CA VAL A 207 -1.10 -6.02 -6.59
C VAL A 207 -1.18 -7.54 -6.47
N PHE A 208 -0.05 -8.22 -6.60
CA PHE A 208 0.14 -9.66 -6.45
C PHE A 208 1.00 -9.98 -5.23
N GLN A 209 0.80 -11.11 -4.61
CA GLN A 209 1.67 -11.66 -3.58
C GLN A 209 2.79 -12.48 -4.25
N LEU A 210 4.05 -12.01 -4.13
CA LEU A 210 5.18 -12.49 -4.94
C LEU A 210 5.51 -13.96 -4.67
N GLU A 211 5.57 -14.38 -3.41
CA GLU A 211 5.93 -15.75 -3.05
C GLU A 211 4.98 -16.75 -3.72
N ARG A 212 3.68 -16.45 -3.75
CA ARG A 212 2.68 -17.28 -4.46
C ARG A 212 2.81 -17.21 -5.97
N MET A 213 3.15 -16.04 -6.52
CA MET A 213 3.45 -15.91 -7.95
C MET A 213 4.58 -16.85 -8.38
N LYS A 214 5.57 -17.03 -7.51
CA LYS A 214 6.73 -17.92 -7.73
C LYS A 214 6.45 -19.40 -7.40
N GLY A 215 5.26 -19.74 -6.88
CA GLY A 215 4.96 -21.09 -6.41
C GLY A 215 5.60 -21.43 -5.06
N LEU A 216 6.00 -20.43 -4.28
CA LEU A 216 6.59 -20.61 -2.95
C LEU A 216 5.48 -20.73 -1.90
N HIS A 217 5.10 -21.94 -1.59
CA HIS A 217 4.04 -22.29 -0.64
C HIS A 217 4.57 -22.97 0.63
N GLY A 218 5.88 -23.10 0.76
CA GLY A 218 6.57 -23.75 1.90
C GLY A 218 6.65 -22.83 3.12
N GLY A 219 7.52 -23.19 4.04
CA GLY A 219 7.78 -22.40 5.24
C GLY A 219 6.55 -22.22 6.12
N LEU A 220 6.31 -20.98 6.55
CA LEU A 220 5.15 -20.61 7.37
C LEU A 220 3.83 -20.66 6.62
N PHE A 221 3.82 -20.72 5.29
CA PHE A 221 2.63 -21.03 4.52
C PHE A 221 2.13 -22.49 4.70
N GLY A 222 2.99 -23.38 5.20
CA GLY A 222 2.64 -24.75 5.58
C GLY A 222 2.48 -25.73 4.43
N GLY A 223 2.76 -25.31 3.20
CA GLY A 223 2.73 -26.12 1.99
C GLY A 223 4.12 -26.58 1.54
N THR A 224 4.32 -26.70 0.24
CA THR A 224 5.59 -27.09 -0.39
C THR A 224 5.88 -26.13 -1.54
N ASN A 225 7.14 -25.71 -1.67
CA ASN A 225 7.59 -24.93 -2.81
C ASN A 225 7.56 -25.81 -4.07
N ASP A 226 6.88 -25.33 -5.11
CA ASP A 226 6.74 -26.03 -6.38
C ASP A 226 6.58 -24.97 -7.50
N GLU A 227 7.59 -24.83 -8.33
CA GLU A 227 7.57 -23.92 -9.49
C GLU A 227 6.43 -24.22 -10.47
N GLY A 228 5.98 -25.49 -10.52
CA GLY A 228 4.81 -25.92 -11.32
C GLY A 228 3.50 -25.30 -10.83
N LEU A 229 3.48 -24.72 -9.63
CA LEU A 229 2.35 -23.98 -9.05
C LEU A 229 2.49 -22.47 -9.19
N SER A 230 3.51 -22.01 -9.94
CA SER A 230 3.69 -20.57 -10.20
C SER A 230 2.48 -19.97 -10.94
N GLN A 231 2.22 -18.70 -10.67
CA GLN A 231 1.02 -17.99 -11.13
C GLN A 231 1.34 -16.87 -12.13
N TRP A 232 2.53 -16.88 -12.75
CA TRP A 232 2.98 -15.82 -13.64
C TRP A 232 2.02 -15.50 -14.80
N GLY A 233 1.26 -16.49 -15.27
CA GLY A 233 0.23 -16.29 -16.30
C GLY A 233 -0.89 -15.30 -15.92
N LEU A 234 -1.06 -14.98 -14.61
CA LEU A 234 -2.06 -14.01 -14.15
C LEU A 234 -1.70 -12.56 -14.54
N LEU A 235 -0.44 -12.29 -14.83
CA LEU A 235 -0.02 -10.96 -15.30
C LEU A 235 -0.68 -10.59 -16.63
N ASP A 236 -0.99 -11.59 -17.46
CA ASP A 236 -1.65 -11.42 -18.77
C ASP A 236 -3.13 -11.02 -18.63
N ASP A 237 -3.74 -11.19 -17.47
CA ASP A 237 -5.12 -10.75 -17.21
C ASP A 237 -5.24 -9.22 -17.13
N PHE A 238 -4.11 -8.49 -16.95
CA PHE A 238 -4.04 -7.02 -16.82
C PHE A 238 -3.18 -6.36 -17.91
N PRO A 239 -3.52 -6.53 -19.18
CA PRO A 239 -2.72 -5.98 -20.29
C PRO A 239 -2.70 -4.44 -20.29
N ASP A 240 -3.77 -3.81 -19.81
CA ASP A 240 -3.93 -2.36 -19.81
C ASP A 240 -3.25 -1.68 -18.61
N ALA A 241 -2.97 -2.40 -17.50
CA ALA A 241 -2.31 -1.82 -16.33
C ALA A 241 -0.99 -1.12 -16.70
N ASP A 242 -0.76 0.09 -16.17
CA ASP A 242 0.48 0.84 -16.40
C ASP A 242 1.66 0.22 -15.66
N ALA A 243 1.40 -0.37 -14.49
CA ALA A 243 2.39 -1.04 -13.66
C ALA A 243 1.80 -2.31 -13.02
N LEU A 244 2.69 -3.20 -12.55
CA LEU A 244 2.34 -4.37 -11.75
C LEU A 244 3.04 -4.26 -10.41
N ALA A 245 2.28 -4.40 -9.33
CA ALA A 245 2.80 -4.29 -7.99
C ALA A 245 2.87 -5.63 -7.27
N PHE A 246 3.80 -5.73 -6.31
CA PHE A 246 3.98 -6.94 -5.53
C PHE A 246 4.08 -6.60 -4.04
N THR A 247 3.41 -7.42 -3.22
CA THR A 247 3.74 -7.60 -1.81
C THR A 247 4.76 -8.72 -1.70
N THR A 248 5.70 -8.64 -0.76
CA THR A 248 6.74 -9.63 -0.58
C THR A 248 7.16 -9.78 0.88
N TYR A 249 7.06 -11.00 1.38
CA TYR A 249 7.43 -11.38 2.74
C TYR A 249 8.27 -12.66 2.72
N PRO A 250 9.53 -12.60 2.24
CA PRO A 250 10.37 -13.77 2.09
C PRO A 250 10.60 -14.52 3.40
N CYS A 251 10.53 -13.82 4.54
CA CYS A 251 10.58 -14.42 5.88
C CYS A 251 9.50 -15.48 6.14
N LEU A 252 8.45 -15.55 5.33
CA LEU A 252 7.46 -16.62 5.41
C LEU A 252 7.94 -17.92 4.75
N VAL A 253 8.98 -17.85 3.91
CA VAL A 253 9.51 -18.97 3.11
C VAL A 253 10.94 -19.33 3.50
N PHE A 254 11.77 -18.34 3.77
CA PHE A 254 13.17 -18.46 4.14
C PHE A 254 13.36 -18.12 5.61
N LYS A 255 14.29 -18.82 6.27
CA LYS A 255 14.61 -18.58 7.69
C LYS A 255 15.68 -17.52 7.88
N ASP A 256 16.47 -17.25 6.86
CA ASP A 256 17.57 -16.31 6.87
C ASP A 256 17.58 -15.57 5.52
N PRO A 257 17.81 -14.24 5.48
CA PRO A 257 17.88 -13.48 4.23
C PRO A 257 18.94 -14.01 3.25
N SER A 258 20.01 -14.64 3.73
CA SER A 258 21.05 -15.24 2.90
C SER A 258 20.61 -16.50 2.14
N GLU A 259 19.46 -17.09 2.50
CA GLU A 259 18.86 -18.22 1.76
C GLU A 259 18.11 -17.75 0.51
N MET A 260 17.88 -16.45 0.35
CA MET A 260 17.19 -15.91 -0.82
C MET A 260 18.07 -16.04 -2.07
N PRO A 261 17.52 -16.51 -3.21
CA PRO A 261 18.26 -16.54 -4.48
C PRO A 261 18.70 -15.13 -4.92
N GLU A 262 19.85 -15.04 -5.58
CA GLU A 262 20.39 -13.78 -6.10
C GLU A 262 19.44 -13.10 -7.13
N ASP A 263 18.63 -13.88 -7.84
CA ASP A 263 17.65 -13.39 -8.82
C ASP A 263 16.23 -13.30 -8.26
N TYR A 264 16.05 -13.31 -6.92
CA TYR A 264 14.76 -13.41 -6.26
C TYR A 264 13.73 -12.41 -6.79
N TYR A 265 14.10 -11.15 -6.91
CA TYR A 265 13.26 -10.11 -7.51
C TYR A 265 13.50 -9.95 -9.02
N GLY A 266 14.72 -10.23 -9.48
CA GLY A 266 15.11 -10.13 -10.89
C GLY A 266 14.27 -11.03 -11.81
N GLU A 267 13.83 -12.20 -11.32
CA GLU A 267 12.94 -13.12 -12.04
C GLU A 267 11.68 -12.45 -12.58
N ILE A 268 11.13 -11.45 -11.87
CA ILE A 268 9.91 -10.73 -12.31
C ILE A 268 10.08 -10.18 -13.73
N ARG A 269 11.28 -9.71 -14.09
CA ARG A 269 11.57 -9.17 -15.42
C ARG A 269 11.50 -10.20 -16.55
N SER A 270 11.60 -11.49 -16.23
CA SER A 270 11.42 -12.56 -17.23
C SER A 270 9.93 -12.75 -17.61
N HIS A 271 9.01 -12.22 -16.80
CA HIS A 271 7.57 -12.38 -16.96
C HIS A 271 6.84 -11.10 -17.35
N THR A 272 7.47 -9.93 -17.20
CA THR A 272 6.86 -8.65 -17.60
C THR A 272 7.90 -7.59 -17.96
N SER A 273 7.55 -6.77 -18.97
CA SER A 273 8.28 -5.54 -19.29
C SER A 273 7.65 -4.28 -18.69
N LYS A 274 6.50 -4.42 -18.01
CA LYS A 274 5.82 -3.30 -17.36
C LYS A 274 6.64 -2.77 -16.19
N GLU A 275 6.34 -1.56 -15.74
CA GLU A 275 6.88 -1.02 -14.51
C GLU A 275 6.49 -1.93 -13.33
N VAL A 276 7.44 -2.18 -12.43
CA VAL A 276 7.26 -3.07 -11.28
C VAL A 276 7.38 -2.25 -10.00
N LEU A 277 6.35 -2.33 -9.15
CA LEU A 277 6.30 -1.66 -7.87
C LEU A 277 6.40 -2.71 -6.75
N ILE A 278 7.08 -2.38 -5.66
CA ILE A 278 7.05 -3.15 -4.41
C ILE A 278 6.26 -2.34 -3.40
N THR A 279 5.01 -2.72 -3.18
CA THR A 279 4.05 -1.97 -2.35
C THR A 279 3.97 -2.44 -0.91
N GLU A 280 4.53 -3.60 -0.63
CA GLU A 280 4.74 -4.10 0.72
C GLU A 280 5.98 -4.98 0.77
N SER A 281 6.79 -4.79 1.80
CA SER A 281 7.91 -5.67 2.12
C SER A 281 8.10 -5.73 3.64
N GLY A 282 8.61 -6.84 4.14
CA GLY A 282 8.82 -6.98 5.56
C GLY A 282 9.60 -8.22 5.95
N TRP A 283 10.24 -8.13 7.12
CA TRP A 283 10.90 -9.21 7.84
C TRP A 283 10.68 -9.02 9.33
N PHE A 284 10.29 -10.07 10.04
CA PHE A 284 10.05 -9.99 11.48
C PHE A 284 11.36 -10.08 12.29
N ARG A 285 11.39 -9.45 13.47
CA ARG A 285 12.51 -9.55 14.44
C ARG A 285 12.36 -10.74 15.36
N GLU A 286 11.14 -11.18 15.61
CA GLU A 286 10.84 -12.33 16.47
C GLU A 286 9.91 -13.26 15.69
N GLY A 287 10.37 -14.46 15.40
CA GLY A 287 9.61 -15.49 14.70
C GLY A 287 8.99 -16.52 15.62
N PRO A 288 8.05 -17.35 15.12
CA PRO A 288 7.51 -18.46 15.88
C PRO A 288 8.56 -19.56 16.10
N GLU A 289 8.29 -20.49 17.05
CA GLU A 289 9.18 -21.62 17.36
C GLU A 289 9.63 -22.37 16.11
N GLY A 290 10.94 -22.53 15.94
CA GLY A 290 11.57 -23.16 14.78
C GLY A 290 11.73 -22.21 13.57
N TRP A 291 11.41 -20.95 13.75
CA TRP A 291 11.51 -19.87 12.78
C TRP A 291 12.00 -18.58 13.47
N GLU A 292 12.99 -18.75 14.33
CA GLU A 292 13.57 -17.68 15.14
C GLU A 292 14.23 -16.65 14.22
N SER A 293 14.18 -15.37 14.60
CA SER A 293 14.82 -14.23 13.95
C SER A 293 15.28 -13.22 14.99
N ASP A 294 16.04 -12.23 14.59
CA ASP A 294 16.50 -11.16 15.46
C ASP A 294 16.60 -9.79 14.74
N VAL A 295 17.05 -8.78 15.47
CA VAL A 295 17.16 -7.41 14.95
C VAL A 295 18.23 -7.25 13.86
N GLU A 296 19.30 -8.06 13.90
CA GLU A 296 20.36 -8.04 12.89
C GLU A 296 19.90 -8.72 11.60
N GLU A 297 19.11 -9.77 11.72
CA GLU A 297 18.52 -10.47 10.59
C GLU A 297 17.50 -9.61 9.85
N GLN A 298 16.62 -8.89 10.58
CA GLN A 298 15.70 -7.92 9.97
C GLN A 298 16.46 -6.84 9.21
N ALA A 299 17.54 -6.28 9.79
CA ALA A 299 18.37 -5.29 9.12
C ALA A 299 19.11 -5.88 7.90
N SER A 300 19.59 -7.12 8.00
CA SER A 300 20.23 -7.83 6.89
C SER A 300 19.28 -8.03 5.73
N PHE A 301 18.00 -8.32 6.01
CA PHE A 301 16.99 -8.39 4.96
C PHE A 301 16.79 -7.05 4.23
N ILE A 302 16.81 -5.92 4.95
CA ILE A 302 16.69 -4.59 4.30
C ILE A 302 17.84 -4.36 3.32
N HIS A 303 19.07 -4.70 3.69
CA HIS A 303 20.21 -4.62 2.77
C HIS A 303 20.04 -5.56 1.58
N ALA A 304 19.65 -6.82 1.81
CA ALA A 304 19.37 -7.77 0.75
C ALA A 304 18.24 -7.29 -0.18
N LEU A 305 17.18 -6.69 0.38
CA LEU A 305 16.08 -6.11 -0.40
C LEU A 305 16.57 -5.02 -1.35
N PHE A 306 17.43 -4.11 -0.88
CA PHE A 306 18.01 -3.06 -1.73
C PHE A 306 18.89 -3.65 -2.82
N ASP A 307 19.81 -4.56 -2.47
CA ASP A 307 20.74 -5.17 -3.39
C ASP A 307 20.02 -6.01 -4.46
N LEU A 308 19.06 -6.86 -4.05
CA LEU A 308 18.35 -7.76 -4.95
C LEU A 308 17.31 -7.04 -5.83
N THR A 309 16.86 -5.84 -5.44
CA THR A 309 15.95 -5.02 -6.26
C THR A 309 16.67 -4.02 -7.14
N GLU A 310 18.00 -3.84 -7.02
CA GLU A 310 18.77 -2.88 -7.84
C GLU A 310 18.54 -3.10 -9.33
N GLY A 311 18.66 -4.34 -9.83
CA GLY A 311 18.44 -4.69 -11.23
C GLY A 311 16.97 -4.60 -11.70
N LEU A 312 16.00 -4.53 -10.76
CA LEU A 312 14.60 -4.35 -11.03
C LEU A 312 14.25 -2.86 -11.18
N GLU A 313 15.01 -1.97 -10.54
CA GLU A 313 14.81 -0.51 -10.51
C GLU A 313 13.35 -0.14 -10.21
N PRO A 314 12.74 -0.63 -9.09
CA PRO A 314 11.35 -0.35 -8.81
C PRO A 314 11.19 1.15 -8.49
N PRO A 315 10.25 1.87 -9.13
CA PRO A 315 9.99 3.27 -8.78
C PRO A 315 9.53 3.45 -7.33
N LEU A 316 8.84 2.45 -6.78
CA LEU A 316 8.37 2.41 -5.40
C LEU A 316 8.91 1.18 -4.68
N LEU A 317 9.44 1.39 -3.48
CA LEU A 317 9.84 0.34 -2.54
C LEU A 317 9.31 0.69 -1.15
N ILE A 318 8.32 -0.06 -0.68
CA ILE A 318 7.55 0.26 0.52
C ILE A 318 7.78 -0.79 1.59
N TRP A 319 8.10 -0.33 2.81
CA TRP A 319 8.11 -1.17 4.01
C TRP A 319 6.72 -1.20 4.64
N SER A 320 6.25 -2.38 5.04
CA SER A 320 4.85 -2.57 5.43
C SER A 320 4.44 -1.85 6.71
N PHE A 321 5.33 -1.71 7.68
CA PHE A 321 4.98 -1.13 8.99
C PHE A 321 6.04 -0.16 9.50
N LEU A 322 5.64 1.07 9.79
CA LEU A 322 6.51 2.02 10.47
C LEU A 322 6.73 1.62 11.93
N TYR A 323 5.64 1.33 12.62
CA TYR A 323 5.63 0.81 13.99
C TYR A 323 5.20 -0.65 14.00
N ASP A 324 5.61 -1.39 15.05
CA ASP A 324 5.09 -2.73 15.29
C ASP A 324 3.56 -2.71 15.35
N PRO A 325 2.88 -3.45 14.48
CA PRO A 325 1.44 -3.47 14.47
C PRO A 325 0.88 -4.34 15.61
N ASP A 326 -0.33 -4.03 16.06
CA ASP A 326 -1.13 -4.94 16.91
C ASP A 326 -1.63 -6.11 16.05
N ALA A 327 -0.74 -7.01 15.70
CA ALA A 327 -0.96 -8.14 14.81
C ALA A 327 -0.60 -9.46 15.48
N GLN A 328 -0.93 -10.57 14.82
CA GLN A 328 -0.50 -11.88 15.29
C GLN A 328 0.94 -12.18 14.82
N ILE A 329 1.67 -12.94 15.63
CA ILE A 329 2.97 -13.52 15.28
C ILE A 329 2.86 -14.19 13.89
N PRO A 330 3.80 -13.91 12.96
CA PRO A 330 5.07 -13.20 13.13
C PRO A 330 5.04 -11.71 12.72
N PHE A 331 3.88 -11.14 12.43
CA PHE A 331 3.78 -9.78 11.89
C PHE A 331 3.90 -8.68 12.96
N ASP A 332 3.69 -9.02 14.22
CA ASP A 332 3.71 -8.12 15.37
C ASP A 332 5.09 -7.49 15.67
N THR A 333 6.15 -7.94 15.00
CA THR A 333 7.51 -7.42 15.15
C THR A 333 8.16 -7.04 13.82
N MET A 334 7.35 -6.63 12.83
CA MET A 334 7.84 -6.21 11.51
C MET A 334 8.06 -4.70 11.36
N GLY A 335 7.80 -3.89 12.38
CA GLY A 335 7.99 -2.44 12.32
C GLY A 335 9.45 -2.05 12.08
N LEU A 336 9.68 -0.92 11.38
CA LEU A 336 10.98 -0.24 11.37
C LEU A 336 11.33 0.31 12.75
N LEU A 337 10.32 0.64 13.54
CA LEU A 337 10.40 1.11 14.91
C LEU A 337 9.62 0.14 15.80
N ASN A 338 10.08 -0.04 17.04
CA ASN A 338 9.28 -0.78 18.01
C ASN A 338 8.10 0.08 18.53
N ALA A 339 7.23 -0.53 19.32
CA ALA A 339 6.06 0.15 19.89
C ALA A 339 6.43 1.37 20.78
N ASP A 340 7.63 1.39 21.36
CA ASP A 340 8.14 2.48 22.20
C ASP A 340 8.89 3.57 21.39
N GLU A 341 8.78 3.56 20.05
CA GLU A 341 9.47 4.47 19.10
C GLU A 341 11.01 4.39 19.14
N ALA A 342 11.57 3.40 19.79
CA ALA A 342 13.01 3.24 19.79
C ALA A 342 13.48 2.85 18.38
N HIS A 343 14.55 3.49 17.93
CA HIS A 343 15.21 3.13 16.68
C HIS A 343 15.72 1.70 16.77
N THR A 344 15.37 0.93 15.77
CA THR A 344 15.85 -0.45 15.61
C THR A 344 17.00 -0.48 14.59
N ARG A 345 17.67 -1.61 14.47
CA ARG A 345 18.63 -1.84 13.37
C ARG A 345 17.95 -1.73 12.00
N ALA A 346 16.68 -2.13 11.91
CA ALA A 346 15.90 -1.97 10.67
C ALA A 346 15.69 -0.50 10.31
N TRP A 347 15.41 0.37 11.27
CA TRP A 347 15.30 1.81 11.03
C TRP A 347 16.62 2.38 10.48
N GLU A 348 17.75 2.07 11.13
CA GLU A 348 19.07 2.50 10.66
C GLU A 348 19.38 2.01 9.25
N ALA A 349 19.12 0.73 8.96
CA ALA A 349 19.32 0.14 7.63
C ALA A 349 18.43 0.78 6.57
N TRP A 350 17.15 1.06 6.90
CA TRP A 350 16.18 1.64 5.97
C TRP A 350 16.49 3.11 5.64
N THR A 351 16.81 3.91 6.64
CA THR A 351 17.04 5.36 6.49
C THR A 351 18.49 5.71 6.14
N GLY A 352 19.44 4.80 6.37
CA GLY A 352 20.87 5.04 6.22
C GLY A 352 21.44 5.97 7.29
N SER A 353 20.81 6.02 8.47
CA SER A 353 21.16 6.94 9.57
C SER A 353 21.98 6.26 10.67
#